data_66273527d70497618457a49501ce530e
#
_entry.id   66273527d70497618457a49501ce530e
#
_cell.length_a   1.000
_cell.length_b   1.000
_cell.length_c   1.000
_cell.angle_alpha   90.00
_cell.angle_beta   90.00
_cell.angle_gamma   90.00
#
_symmetry.space_group_name_H-M   'P 1'
#
loop_
_entity.id
_entity.type
_entity.pdbx_description
1 polymer ?
#
loop_
_entity_poly.entity_id
_entity_poly.type
_entity_poly.pdbx_seq_one_letter_code
_entity_poly.pdbx_strand_id
1 'polypeptide(L)'
;MYSPLNFKDIMMATGRLTAESIEKVESGNDCFIGIEYAGINAHGQRVMGLCSYGGITNVFVPKNDISWIVPDTWTMEEAATIPCVYSTCYCALHMKGKMKKEDKILIHSGTGGIGQAAIHLALYEGCEVFTTVGNDEKRQFLRETFPSIPEDHIGNSRDTSFEQMVMKCTRGRGVDIVLNSLIEEKLQASVRCLANGGRFLEVGKFDMVSNNPLDIFAFSKNISFYGILLDNIFFSKLKHKVSLINAVKEGLEKGAIKPLCRKVFERDEIEAAFRYMATGKHIGKV
;
A
#
# COMPACT_ATOMS: atom_id res chain seq x y z
N MET A 1 -17.49 14.60 -4.55
CA MET A 1 -16.13 14.07 -4.72
C MET A 1 -15.70 13.47 -3.39
N TYR A 2 -15.02 12.34 -3.40
CA TYR A 2 -14.44 11.67 -2.24
C TYR A 2 -12.93 11.74 -2.34
N SER A 3 -12.27 12.10 -1.24
CA SER A 3 -10.82 12.28 -1.17
C SER A 3 -10.27 11.43 -0.03
N PRO A 4 -9.69 10.27 -0.33
CA PRO A 4 -9.13 9.41 0.71
C PRO A 4 -7.85 10.01 1.29
N LEU A 5 -7.63 9.78 2.58
CA LEU A 5 -6.37 10.10 3.24
C LEU A 5 -5.37 8.96 3.11
N ASN A 6 -4.12 9.33 2.96
CA ASN A 6 -2.96 8.44 2.98
C ASN A 6 -2.00 8.85 4.09
N PHE A 7 -1.18 7.91 4.56
CA PHE A 7 -0.19 8.21 5.60
C PHE A 7 0.80 9.31 5.16
N LYS A 8 1.07 9.40 3.87
CA LYS A 8 1.85 10.48 3.27
C LYS A 8 1.24 11.86 3.59
N ASP A 9 -0.08 12.00 3.50
CA ASP A 9 -0.77 13.27 3.77
C ASP A 9 -0.58 13.70 5.23
N ILE A 10 -0.61 12.72 6.16
CA ILE A 10 -0.33 12.97 7.58
C ILE A 10 1.13 13.42 7.79
N MET A 11 2.09 12.73 7.14
CA MET A 11 3.51 13.09 7.25
C MET A 11 3.79 14.50 6.72
N MET A 12 3.14 14.89 5.63
CA MET A 12 3.24 16.23 5.06
C MET A 12 2.58 17.27 5.98
N ALA A 13 1.36 17.04 6.42
CA ALA A 13 0.62 17.94 7.30
C ALA A 13 1.32 18.15 8.66
N THR A 14 2.10 17.18 9.12
CA THR A 14 2.87 17.26 10.39
C THR A 14 4.33 17.70 10.20
N GLY A 15 4.75 18.04 8.97
CA GLY A 15 6.13 18.45 8.67
C GLY A 15 7.18 17.34 8.79
N ARG A 16 6.75 16.07 8.92
CA ARG A 16 7.66 14.91 8.96
C ARG A 16 8.20 14.51 7.59
N LEU A 17 7.55 14.96 6.54
CA LEU A 17 7.97 14.83 5.16
C LEU A 17 7.94 16.21 4.54
N THR A 18 9.10 16.75 4.15
CA THR A 18 9.20 18.06 3.52
C THR A 18 8.99 17.97 2.01
N ALA A 19 8.60 19.08 1.38
CA ALA A 19 8.47 19.17 -0.07
C ALA A 19 9.78 18.82 -0.80
N GLU A 20 10.92 19.13 -0.20
CA GLU A 20 12.27 18.84 -0.74
C GLU A 20 12.61 17.33 -0.73
N SER A 21 12.04 16.57 0.22
CA SER A 21 12.19 15.11 0.25
C SER A 21 11.28 14.39 -0.75
N ILE A 22 10.40 15.13 -1.44
CA ILE A 22 9.55 14.65 -2.53
C ILE A 22 10.13 15.26 -3.80
N GLU A 23 10.89 14.49 -4.58
CA GLU A 23 11.47 14.97 -5.83
C GLU A 23 10.44 15.71 -6.70
N LYS A 24 10.78 16.94 -7.10
CA LYS A 24 10.11 17.74 -8.13
C LYS A 24 8.69 18.26 -7.81
N VAL A 25 8.52 18.92 -6.67
CA VAL A 25 7.47 19.95 -6.60
C VAL A 25 7.99 21.16 -7.37
N GLU A 26 7.31 21.55 -8.46
CA GLU A 26 7.63 22.79 -9.18
C GLU A 26 7.62 23.93 -8.17
N SER A 27 8.73 24.67 -8.10
CA SER A 27 8.90 25.81 -7.20
C SER A 27 7.76 26.81 -7.40
N GLY A 28 6.99 27.06 -6.34
CA GLY A 28 5.91 28.04 -6.33
C GLY A 28 4.52 27.49 -6.05
N ASN A 29 4.35 26.18 -5.88
CA ASN A 29 3.08 25.63 -5.41
C ASN A 29 3.12 25.41 -3.91
N ASP A 30 2.17 26.00 -3.20
CA ASP A 30 1.86 25.67 -1.82
C ASP A 30 1.60 24.16 -1.71
N CYS A 31 1.94 23.58 -0.57
CA CYS A 31 1.84 22.14 -0.33
C CYS A 31 0.39 21.66 -0.50
N PHE A 32 0.11 20.96 -1.60
CA PHE A 32 -1.18 20.33 -1.83
C PHE A 32 -1.12 18.86 -1.39
N ILE A 33 -1.94 18.51 -0.42
CA ILE A 33 -2.13 17.13 0.06
C ILE A 33 -3.23 16.43 -0.76
N GLY A 34 -3.27 15.09 -0.69
CA GLY A 34 -4.19 14.25 -1.45
C GLY A 34 -3.61 13.78 -2.78
N ILE A 35 -3.48 12.46 -2.92
CA ILE A 35 -2.84 11.81 -4.09
C ILE A 35 -3.80 10.92 -4.88
N GLU A 36 -5.07 10.89 -4.47
CA GLU A 36 -6.11 10.09 -5.12
C GLU A 36 -7.49 10.75 -4.94
N TYR A 37 -8.42 10.35 -5.78
CA TYR A 37 -9.79 10.86 -5.77
C TYR A 37 -10.79 9.83 -6.30
N ALA A 38 -12.07 10.02 -5.95
CA ALA A 38 -13.22 9.45 -6.64
C ALA A 38 -14.27 10.54 -6.86
N GLY A 39 -14.85 10.62 -8.05
CA GLY A 39 -15.76 11.70 -8.42
C GLY A 39 -16.50 11.43 -9.71
N ILE A 40 -17.14 12.49 -10.22
CA ILE A 40 -17.85 12.48 -11.50
C ILE A 40 -17.06 13.36 -12.46
N ASN A 41 -16.72 12.85 -13.64
CA ASN A 41 -16.02 13.60 -14.66
C ASN A 41 -16.97 14.53 -15.47
N ALA A 42 -16.40 15.34 -16.38
CA ALA A 42 -17.16 16.29 -17.22
C ALA A 42 -18.19 15.59 -18.15
N HIS A 43 -18.09 14.29 -18.35
CA HIS A 43 -19.03 13.49 -19.16
C HIS A 43 -20.11 12.80 -18.31
N GLY A 44 -20.18 13.10 -16.99
CA GLY A 44 -21.14 12.49 -16.07
C GLY A 44 -20.76 11.07 -15.64
N GLN A 45 -19.57 10.56 -15.99
CA GLN A 45 -19.13 9.23 -15.62
C GLN A 45 -18.51 9.21 -14.22
N ARG A 46 -18.76 8.17 -13.48
CA ARG A 46 -18.15 7.87 -12.18
C ARG A 46 -16.72 7.40 -12.38
N VAL A 47 -15.75 8.14 -11.86
CA VAL A 47 -14.32 7.86 -12.03
C VAL A 47 -13.59 7.85 -10.70
N MET A 48 -12.53 7.07 -10.63
CA MET A 48 -11.54 7.09 -9.54
C MET A 48 -10.14 7.17 -10.14
N GLY A 49 -9.19 7.81 -9.44
CA GLY A 49 -7.88 8.00 -10.04
C GLY A 49 -6.82 8.49 -9.07
N LEU A 50 -5.61 8.60 -9.61
CA LEU A 50 -4.44 9.13 -8.94
C LEU A 50 -4.14 10.54 -9.42
N CYS A 51 -3.67 11.38 -8.50
CA CYS A 51 -3.09 12.68 -8.81
C CYS A 51 -1.76 12.84 -8.06
N SER A 52 -0.87 13.67 -8.59
CA SER A 52 0.42 13.90 -7.92
C SER A 52 0.24 14.62 -6.58
N TYR A 53 -0.75 15.52 -6.52
CA TYR A 53 -1.18 16.30 -5.35
C TYR A 53 -2.54 16.97 -5.62
N GLY A 54 -3.13 17.58 -4.58
CA GLY A 54 -4.36 18.37 -4.71
C GLY A 54 -5.64 17.54 -4.82
N GLY A 55 -5.61 16.27 -4.41
CA GLY A 55 -6.79 15.39 -4.41
C GLY A 55 -7.85 15.77 -3.37
N ILE A 56 -7.49 16.54 -2.33
CA ILE A 56 -8.44 17.02 -1.31
C ILE A 56 -9.03 18.34 -1.80
N THR A 57 -10.02 18.26 -2.68
CA THR A 57 -10.66 19.40 -3.32
C THR A 57 -12.08 19.06 -3.78
N ASN A 58 -12.87 20.06 -4.12
CA ASN A 58 -14.22 19.88 -4.68
C ASN A 58 -14.20 19.69 -6.19
N VAL A 59 -13.25 20.33 -6.87
CA VAL A 59 -13.07 20.28 -8.32
C VAL A 59 -11.59 20.07 -8.61
N PHE A 60 -11.32 19.09 -9.44
CA PHE A 60 -9.96 18.72 -9.79
C PHE A 60 -9.83 18.63 -11.32
N VAL A 61 -8.75 19.20 -11.86
CA VAL A 61 -8.39 19.07 -13.27
C VAL A 61 -7.12 18.21 -13.33
N PRO A 62 -7.23 16.94 -13.76
CA PRO A 62 -6.07 16.04 -13.79
C PRO A 62 -5.04 16.51 -14.82
N LYS A 63 -3.81 16.72 -14.38
CA LYS A 63 -2.68 17.04 -15.27
C LYS A 63 -2.07 15.76 -15.91
N ASN A 64 -2.20 14.63 -15.24
CA ASN A 64 -1.73 13.32 -15.72
C ASN A 64 -2.84 12.32 -15.41
N ASP A 65 -3.53 11.87 -16.45
CA ASP A 65 -4.72 11.03 -16.28
C ASP A 65 -4.33 9.56 -16.00
N ILE A 66 -4.31 9.22 -14.73
CA ILE A 66 -4.29 7.82 -14.27
C ILE A 66 -5.62 7.58 -13.58
N SER A 67 -6.62 7.20 -14.36
CA SER A 67 -7.99 7.04 -13.88
C SER A 67 -8.66 5.79 -14.43
N TRP A 68 -9.69 5.36 -13.73
CA TRP A 68 -10.52 4.20 -14.05
C TRP A 68 -11.98 4.55 -13.86
N ILE A 69 -12.83 3.93 -14.68
CA ILE A 69 -14.29 3.97 -14.50
C ILE A 69 -14.63 3.14 -13.25
N VAL A 70 -15.48 3.71 -12.41
CA VAL A 70 -15.98 3.01 -11.22
C VAL A 70 -16.99 1.93 -11.66
N PRO A 71 -16.87 0.66 -11.21
CA PRO A 71 -17.89 -0.36 -11.46
C PRO A 71 -19.27 0.08 -10.96
N ASP A 72 -20.32 -0.22 -11.72
CA ASP A 72 -21.68 0.20 -11.41
C ASP A 72 -22.19 -0.31 -10.04
N THR A 73 -21.69 -1.45 -9.62
CA THR A 73 -22.06 -2.08 -8.34
C THR A 73 -21.42 -1.45 -7.13
N TRP A 74 -20.42 -0.54 -7.29
CA TRP A 74 -19.70 0.08 -6.20
C TRP A 74 -20.24 1.46 -5.85
N THR A 75 -20.18 1.81 -4.58
CA THR A 75 -20.38 3.18 -4.14
C THR A 75 -19.14 4.04 -4.44
N MET A 76 -19.28 5.37 -4.37
CA MET A 76 -18.12 6.26 -4.57
C MET A 76 -17.12 6.17 -3.40
N GLU A 77 -17.59 5.86 -2.20
CA GLU A 77 -16.75 5.61 -1.03
C GLU A 77 -15.93 4.32 -1.20
N GLU A 78 -16.52 3.28 -1.77
CA GLU A 78 -15.82 2.05 -2.14
C GLU A 78 -14.75 2.31 -3.18
N ALA A 79 -15.10 3.02 -4.23
CA ALA A 79 -14.18 3.41 -5.29
C ALA A 79 -12.99 4.22 -4.76
N ALA A 80 -13.22 5.12 -3.81
CA ALA A 80 -12.19 5.93 -3.19
C ALA A 80 -11.13 5.10 -2.45
N THR A 81 -11.41 3.86 -2.05
CA THR A 81 -10.43 3.00 -1.36
C THR A 81 -9.37 2.39 -2.27
N ILE A 82 -9.48 2.56 -3.61
CA ILE A 82 -8.76 1.73 -4.59
C ILE A 82 -7.46 2.37 -5.12
N PRO A 83 -7.46 3.60 -5.65
CA PRO A 83 -6.41 4.06 -6.58
C PRO A 83 -5.00 3.95 -6.01
N CYS A 84 -4.73 4.54 -4.87
CA CYS A 84 -3.39 4.60 -4.30
C CYS A 84 -2.89 3.22 -3.86
N VAL A 85 -3.69 2.49 -3.09
CA VAL A 85 -3.22 1.25 -2.45
C VAL A 85 -3.04 0.12 -3.45
N TYR A 86 -3.98 -0.06 -4.39
CA TYR A 86 -3.84 -1.08 -5.42
C TYR A 86 -2.76 -0.73 -6.44
N SER A 87 -2.63 0.55 -6.83
CA SER A 87 -1.53 0.98 -7.70
C SER A 87 -0.17 0.72 -7.06
N THR A 88 -0.02 1.01 -5.75
CA THR A 88 1.19 0.69 -5.00
C THR A 88 1.45 -0.82 -5.00
N CYS A 89 0.43 -1.64 -4.74
CA CYS A 89 0.56 -3.10 -4.73
C CYS A 89 0.91 -3.67 -6.11
N TYR A 90 0.31 -3.17 -7.21
CA TYR A 90 0.68 -3.59 -8.56
C TYR A 90 2.12 -3.20 -8.90
N CYS A 91 2.56 -1.98 -8.57
CA CYS A 91 3.96 -1.57 -8.73
C CYS A 91 4.90 -2.46 -7.92
N ALA A 92 4.55 -2.77 -6.67
CA ALA A 92 5.34 -3.59 -5.78
C ALA A 92 5.33 -5.07 -6.20
N LEU A 93 4.18 -5.71 -6.13
CA LEU A 93 4.05 -7.17 -6.24
C LEU A 93 4.23 -7.68 -7.67
N HIS A 94 3.60 -7.01 -8.66
CA HIS A 94 3.66 -7.48 -10.06
C HIS A 94 4.84 -6.89 -10.83
N MET A 95 5.05 -5.56 -10.79
CA MET A 95 6.07 -4.93 -11.63
C MET A 95 7.49 -5.18 -11.11
N LYS A 96 7.72 -5.10 -9.79
CA LYS A 96 9.03 -5.30 -9.15
C LYS A 96 9.19 -6.69 -8.56
N GLY A 97 8.26 -7.12 -7.75
CA GLY A 97 8.28 -8.41 -7.05
C GLY A 97 8.10 -9.62 -7.95
N LYS A 98 7.51 -9.44 -9.16
CA LYS A 98 7.21 -10.55 -10.08
C LYS A 98 6.51 -11.69 -9.35
N MET A 99 5.51 -11.31 -8.54
CA MET A 99 4.67 -12.24 -7.79
C MET A 99 4.04 -13.28 -8.72
N LYS A 100 4.04 -14.51 -8.30
CA LYS A 100 3.46 -15.63 -9.03
C LYS A 100 2.79 -16.62 -8.09
N LYS A 101 1.94 -17.47 -8.63
CA LYS A 101 1.30 -18.56 -7.90
C LYS A 101 2.32 -19.36 -7.08
N GLU A 102 1.92 -19.76 -5.88
CA GLU A 102 2.70 -20.52 -4.90
C GLU A 102 3.86 -19.75 -4.23
N ASP A 103 4.11 -18.47 -4.58
CA ASP A 103 5.02 -17.65 -3.79
C ASP A 103 4.50 -17.54 -2.32
N LYS A 104 5.42 -17.59 -1.37
CA LYS A 104 5.17 -17.28 0.04
C LYS A 104 5.42 -15.80 0.26
N ILE A 105 4.44 -15.07 0.78
CA ILE A 105 4.53 -13.61 0.90
C ILE A 105 4.30 -13.19 2.35
N LEU A 106 5.22 -12.42 2.92
CA LEU A 106 5.04 -11.71 4.17
C LEU A 106 4.57 -10.28 3.90
N ILE A 107 3.38 -9.94 4.36
CA ILE A 107 2.76 -8.62 4.21
C ILE A 107 2.64 -7.98 5.59
N HIS A 108 3.39 -6.92 5.86
CA HIS A 108 3.30 -6.20 7.12
C HIS A 108 2.09 -5.27 7.17
N SER A 109 1.58 -5.05 8.39
CA SER A 109 0.41 -4.18 8.63
C SER A 109 -0.83 -4.61 7.82
N GLY A 110 -1.18 -5.90 7.86
CA GLY A 110 -2.20 -6.53 7.01
C GLY A 110 -3.58 -5.89 7.02
N THR A 111 -3.94 -5.15 8.08
CA THR A 111 -5.23 -4.45 8.18
C THR A 111 -5.22 -3.03 7.63
N GLY A 112 -4.06 -2.47 7.28
CA GLY A 112 -3.96 -1.18 6.61
C GLY A 112 -4.41 -1.24 5.15
N GLY A 113 -4.60 -0.09 4.50
CA GLY A 113 -5.06 -0.06 3.11
C GLY A 113 -4.16 -0.84 2.16
N ILE A 114 -2.83 -0.63 2.20
CA ILE A 114 -1.88 -1.40 1.39
C ILE A 114 -1.89 -2.88 1.77
N GLY A 115 -1.94 -3.20 3.08
CA GLY A 115 -1.95 -4.57 3.56
C GLY A 115 -3.14 -5.36 3.04
N GLN A 116 -4.37 -4.82 3.15
CA GLN A 116 -5.59 -5.46 2.64
C GLN A 116 -5.53 -5.63 1.11
N ALA A 117 -5.12 -4.58 0.37
CA ALA A 117 -4.99 -4.65 -1.07
C ALA A 117 -3.98 -5.72 -1.51
N ALA A 118 -2.82 -5.79 -0.83
CA ALA A 118 -1.80 -6.79 -1.09
C ALA A 118 -2.28 -8.21 -0.80
N ILE A 119 -3.02 -8.41 0.31
CA ILE A 119 -3.61 -9.71 0.65
C ILE A 119 -4.63 -10.15 -0.42
N HIS A 120 -5.51 -9.25 -0.86
CA HIS A 120 -6.45 -9.57 -1.94
C HIS A 120 -5.74 -10.04 -3.20
N LEU A 121 -4.71 -9.32 -3.66
CA LEU A 121 -3.96 -9.67 -4.85
C LEU A 121 -3.17 -10.98 -4.67
N ALA A 122 -2.53 -11.17 -3.51
CA ALA A 122 -1.75 -12.38 -3.23
C ALA A 122 -2.63 -13.64 -3.16
N LEU A 123 -3.79 -13.56 -2.49
CA LEU A 123 -4.75 -14.66 -2.44
C LEU A 123 -5.36 -14.94 -3.82
N TYR A 124 -5.65 -13.90 -4.60
CA TYR A 124 -6.15 -14.07 -5.98
C TYR A 124 -5.14 -14.78 -6.87
N GLU A 125 -3.85 -14.48 -6.74
CA GLU A 125 -2.76 -15.14 -7.48
C GLU A 125 -2.50 -16.59 -7.01
N GLY A 126 -3.00 -16.96 -5.83
CA GLY A 126 -2.77 -18.28 -5.24
C GLY A 126 -1.46 -18.37 -4.46
N CYS A 127 -1.05 -17.29 -3.82
CA CYS A 127 0.10 -17.23 -2.93
C CYS A 127 -0.25 -17.70 -1.52
N GLU A 128 0.76 -18.17 -0.79
CA GLU A 128 0.69 -18.43 0.65
C GLU A 128 1.01 -17.14 1.41
N VAL A 129 0.03 -16.61 2.15
CA VAL A 129 0.14 -15.30 2.82
C VAL A 129 0.49 -15.44 4.28
N PHE A 130 1.54 -14.70 4.69
CA PHE A 130 1.90 -14.38 6.07
C PHE A 130 1.65 -12.88 6.28
N THR A 131 1.17 -12.50 7.45
CA THR A 131 0.90 -11.09 7.72
C THR A 131 1.15 -10.71 9.18
N THR A 132 1.26 -9.42 9.46
CA THR A 132 1.43 -8.93 10.84
C THR A 132 0.44 -7.84 11.17
N VAL A 133 0.02 -7.79 12.43
CA VAL A 133 -0.87 -6.78 13.00
C VAL A 133 -0.40 -6.31 14.37
N GLY A 134 -0.87 -5.17 14.83
CA GLY A 134 -0.38 -4.54 16.05
C GLY A 134 -1.24 -4.77 17.31
N ASN A 135 -2.40 -5.40 17.21
CA ASN A 135 -3.30 -5.68 18.33
C ASN A 135 -4.35 -6.76 17.98
N ASP A 136 -5.10 -7.20 18.98
CA ASP A 136 -6.07 -8.27 18.84
C ASP A 136 -7.30 -7.87 18.02
N GLU A 137 -7.77 -6.63 18.08
CA GLU A 137 -8.85 -6.11 17.24
C GLU A 137 -8.50 -6.27 15.75
N LYS A 138 -7.28 -5.88 15.37
CA LYS A 138 -6.78 -6.03 14.00
C LYS A 138 -6.60 -7.51 13.61
N ARG A 139 -6.21 -8.36 14.55
CA ARG A 139 -6.11 -9.81 14.33
C ARG A 139 -7.50 -10.41 14.07
N GLN A 140 -8.50 -10.03 14.88
CA GLN A 140 -9.87 -10.48 14.70
C GLN A 140 -10.43 -10.05 13.34
N PHE A 141 -10.18 -8.80 12.93
CA PHE A 141 -10.57 -8.32 11.61
C PHE A 141 -9.99 -9.19 10.48
N LEU A 142 -8.71 -9.59 10.57
CA LEU A 142 -8.11 -10.47 9.55
C LEU A 142 -8.77 -11.85 9.51
N ARG A 143 -9.07 -12.44 10.66
CA ARG A 143 -9.77 -13.74 10.73
C ARG A 143 -11.12 -13.71 10.03
N GLU A 144 -11.87 -12.62 10.24
CA GLU A 144 -13.20 -12.46 9.67
C GLU A 144 -13.16 -12.12 8.18
N THR A 145 -12.21 -11.29 7.76
CA THR A 145 -12.13 -10.80 6.38
C THR A 145 -11.37 -11.76 5.46
N PHE A 146 -10.34 -12.43 5.98
CA PHE A 146 -9.45 -13.30 5.21
C PHE A 146 -9.32 -14.69 5.87
N PRO A 147 -10.42 -15.45 6.00
CA PRO A 147 -10.44 -16.73 6.72
C PRO A 147 -9.53 -17.82 6.09
N SER A 148 -9.06 -17.60 4.86
CA SER A 148 -8.09 -18.49 4.21
C SER A 148 -6.65 -18.33 4.72
N ILE A 149 -6.35 -17.28 5.49
CA ILE A 149 -5.04 -17.11 6.12
C ILE A 149 -5.04 -17.90 7.45
N PRO A 150 -4.16 -18.90 7.62
CA PRO A 150 -4.07 -19.66 8.86
C PRO A 150 -3.71 -18.76 10.06
N GLU A 151 -4.19 -19.10 11.24
CA GLU A 151 -3.93 -18.32 12.45
C GLU A 151 -2.43 -18.22 12.79
N ASP A 152 -1.68 -19.25 12.56
CA ASP A 152 -0.24 -19.30 12.78
C ASP A 152 0.57 -18.54 11.69
N HIS A 153 -0.09 -17.99 10.67
CA HIS A 153 0.49 -17.06 9.70
C HIS A 153 0.25 -15.58 10.04
N ILE A 154 -0.43 -15.28 11.17
CA ILE A 154 -0.69 -13.90 11.60
C ILE A 154 0.23 -13.57 12.77
N GLY A 155 1.26 -12.77 12.55
CA GLY A 155 2.26 -12.35 13.54
C GLY A 155 1.96 -11.01 14.19
N ASN A 156 2.84 -10.61 15.13
CA ASN A 156 2.83 -9.31 15.78
C ASN A 156 3.74 -8.32 15.02
N SER A 157 3.26 -7.12 14.73
CA SER A 157 4.05 -6.06 14.08
C SER A 157 4.73 -5.09 15.07
N ARG A 158 4.55 -5.30 16.38
CA ARG A 158 5.12 -4.43 17.42
C ARG A 158 6.53 -4.86 17.86
N ASP A 159 6.86 -6.10 17.61
CA ASP A 159 8.16 -6.71 17.91
C ASP A 159 8.65 -7.55 16.72
N THR A 160 9.75 -8.27 16.90
CA THR A 160 10.36 -9.12 15.86
C THR A 160 9.92 -10.60 15.93
N SER A 161 8.94 -10.95 16.74
CA SER A 161 8.47 -12.33 16.92
C SER A 161 7.90 -12.97 15.64
N PHE A 162 7.47 -12.15 14.69
CA PHE A 162 7.04 -12.61 13.37
C PHE A 162 8.15 -13.34 12.60
N GLU A 163 9.43 -13.04 12.86
CA GLU A 163 10.56 -13.75 12.26
C GLU A 163 10.53 -15.25 12.63
N GLN A 164 10.33 -15.55 13.92
CA GLN A 164 10.22 -16.94 14.39
C GLN A 164 8.98 -17.63 13.80
N MET A 165 7.86 -16.91 13.73
CA MET A 165 6.63 -17.41 13.10
C MET A 165 6.89 -17.82 11.65
N VAL A 166 7.44 -16.93 10.83
CA VAL A 166 7.74 -17.18 9.42
C VAL A 166 8.71 -18.36 9.28
N MET A 167 9.81 -18.36 10.04
CA MET A 167 10.81 -19.42 9.95
C MET A 167 10.24 -20.78 10.37
N LYS A 168 9.41 -20.82 11.41
CA LYS A 168 8.73 -22.06 11.86
C LYS A 168 7.78 -22.58 10.76
N CYS A 169 6.88 -21.75 10.25
CA CYS A 169 5.87 -22.16 9.27
C CYS A 169 6.49 -22.51 7.90
N THR A 170 7.63 -21.91 7.56
CA THR A 170 8.36 -22.21 6.32
C THR A 170 9.44 -23.28 6.49
N ARG A 171 9.55 -23.91 7.66
CA ARG A 171 10.57 -24.92 8.00
C ARG A 171 12.01 -24.42 7.74
N GLY A 172 12.26 -23.16 8.11
CA GLY A 172 13.58 -22.53 7.97
C GLY A 172 13.88 -21.97 6.57
N ARG A 173 13.00 -22.17 5.58
CA ARG A 173 13.23 -21.67 4.20
C ARG A 173 13.09 -20.15 4.10
N GLY A 174 12.12 -19.55 4.76
CA GLY A 174 11.71 -18.17 4.60
C GLY A 174 10.69 -17.97 3.47
N VAL A 175 10.34 -16.69 3.21
CA VAL A 175 9.35 -16.27 2.20
C VAL A 175 9.99 -15.77 0.92
N ASP A 176 9.27 -15.85 -0.19
CA ASP A 176 9.73 -15.41 -1.50
C ASP A 176 9.66 -13.90 -1.67
N ILE A 177 8.67 -13.26 -1.03
CA ILE A 177 8.45 -11.81 -1.08
C ILE A 177 8.17 -11.30 0.33
N VAL A 178 8.76 -10.14 0.66
CA VAL A 178 8.36 -9.32 1.80
C VAL A 178 7.84 -7.99 1.28
N LEU A 179 6.62 -7.62 1.63
CA LEU A 179 6.08 -6.27 1.47
C LEU A 179 6.20 -5.55 2.81
N ASN A 180 7.21 -4.69 2.92
CA ASN A 180 7.58 -4.05 4.18
C ASN A 180 7.01 -2.64 4.33
N SER A 181 6.58 -2.35 5.56
CA SER A 181 6.22 -1.02 6.05
C SER A 181 6.70 -0.78 7.48
N LEU A 182 7.43 -1.75 8.05
CA LEU A 182 8.00 -1.65 9.39
C LEU A 182 9.39 -1.03 9.31
N ILE A 183 9.85 -0.49 10.44
CA ILE A 183 11.07 0.32 10.52
C ILE A 183 12.09 -0.29 11.50
N GLU A 184 13.33 0.16 11.41
CA GLU A 184 14.41 -0.12 12.34
C GLU A 184 14.69 -1.63 12.48
N GLU A 185 14.71 -2.15 13.71
CA GLU A 185 14.99 -3.58 13.99
C GLU A 185 14.00 -4.54 13.28
N LYS A 186 12.75 -4.11 13.10
CA LYS A 186 11.72 -4.89 12.43
C LYS A 186 11.95 -4.95 10.92
N LEU A 187 12.55 -3.93 10.32
CA LEU A 187 13.02 -3.98 8.93
C LEU A 187 14.11 -5.04 8.78
N GLN A 188 15.11 -5.06 9.67
CA GLN A 188 16.19 -6.05 9.65
C GLN A 188 15.65 -7.48 9.83
N ALA A 189 14.72 -7.68 10.77
CA ALA A 189 14.04 -8.97 10.97
C ALA A 189 13.28 -9.42 9.72
N SER A 190 12.62 -8.48 9.04
CA SER A 190 11.88 -8.74 7.80
C SER A 190 12.80 -9.18 6.65
N VAL A 191 13.98 -8.58 6.54
CA VAL A 191 15.00 -8.99 5.57
C VAL A 191 15.48 -10.43 5.85
N ARG A 192 15.68 -10.80 7.14
CA ARG A 192 16.07 -12.16 7.51
C ARG A 192 15.01 -13.22 7.20
N CYS A 193 13.72 -12.81 7.15
CA CYS A 193 12.63 -13.71 6.75
C CYS A 193 12.69 -14.15 5.28
N LEU A 194 13.51 -13.51 4.43
CA LEU A 194 13.58 -13.86 3.01
C LEU A 194 14.27 -15.20 2.77
N ALA A 195 13.72 -15.96 1.84
CA ALA A 195 14.33 -17.12 1.24
C ALA A 195 15.47 -16.72 0.28
N ASN A 196 16.24 -17.70 -0.16
CA ASN A 196 17.25 -17.52 -1.19
C ASN A 196 16.60 -17.00 -2.51
N GLY A 197 17.14 -15.94 -3.11
CA GLY A 197 16.54 -15.27 -4.27
C GLY A 197 15.27 -14.46 -3.97
N GLY A 198 15.00 -14.19 -2.70
CA GLY A 198 13.82 -13.43 -2.25
C GLY A 198 13.81 -11.97 -2.69
N ARG A 199 12.65 -11.35 -2.68
CA ARG A 199 12.42 -9.96 -3.12
C ARG A 199 11.85 -9.15 -1.95
N PHE A 200 12.61 -8.13 -1.52
CA PHE A 200 12.20 -7.18 -0.50
C PHE A 200 11.59 -5.93 -1.15
N LEU A 201 10.35 -5.65 -0.84
CA LEU A 201 9.58 -4.53 -1.41
C LEU A 201 9.28 -3.54 -0.30
N GLU A 202 10.05 -2.45 -0.24
CA GLU A 202 9.93 -1.43 0.80
C GLU A 202 8.96 -0.34 0.38
N VAL A 203 7.82 -0.23 1.07
CA VAL A 203 6.85 0.84 0.88
C VAL A 203 6.93 1.92 1.97
N GLY A 204 7.62 1.61 3.08
CA GLY A 204 7.92 2.57 4.14
C GLY A 204 8.94 3.60 3.68
N LYS A 205 8.76 4.85 4.07
CA LYS A 205 9.68 5.93 3.67
C LYS A 205 10.69 6.28 4.77
N PHE A 206 10.40 5.91 6.02
CA PHE A 206 11.16 6.38 7.18
C PHE A 206 12.64 6.00 7.09
N ASP A 207 12.96 4.70 6.97
CA ASP A 207 14.36 4.24 6.95
C ASP A 207 15.11 4.75 5.71
N MET A 208 14.42 4.89 4.56
CA MET A 208 15.01 5.47 3.35
C MET A 208 15.34 6.95 3.51
N VAL A 209 14.44 7.75 4.10
CA VAL A 209 14.64 9.19 4.32
C VAL A 209 15.69 9.43 5.42
N SER A 210 15.67 8.60 6.46
CA SER A 210 16.65 8.68 7.57
C SER A 210 18.00 8.08 7.21
N ASN A 211 18.15 7.50 6.00
CA ASN A 211 19.37 6.82 5.56
C ASN A 211 19.87 5.75 6.55
N ASN A 212 18.94 4.99 7.14
CA ASN A 212 19.27 3.96 8.10
C ASN A 212 20.02 2.79 7.43
N PRO A 213 21.01 2.18 8.11
CA PRO A 213 21.80 1.10 7.54
C PRO A 213 20.97 -0.17 7.33
N LEU A 214 21.27 -0.88 6.25
CA LEU A 214 20.77 -2.23 5.99
C LEU A 214 21.92 -3.24 6.14
N ASP A 215 21.64 -4.39 6.76
CA ASP A 215 22.61 -5.47 6.88
C ASP A 215 22.94 -6.04 5.49
N ILE A 216 24.13 -5.67 4.97
CA ILE A 216 24.57 -6.08 3.64
C ILE A 216 24.81 -7.60 3.54
N PHE A 217 25.08 -8.29 4.65
CA PHE A 217 25.28 -9.74 4.66
C PHE A 217 24.02 -10.49 4.18
N ALA A 218 22.83 -9.90 4.39
CA ALA A 218 21.59 -10.48 3.90
C ALA A 218 21.60 -10.73 2.38
N PHE A 219 22.35 -9.92 1.61
CA PHE A 219 22.47 -10.07 0.16
C PHE A 219 23.26 -11.32 -0.28
N SER A 220 23.94 -12.00 0.64
CA SER A 220 24.55 -13.32 0.37
C SER A 220 23.54 -14.39 -0.05
N LYS A 221 22.24 -14.18 0.27
CA LYS A 221 21.13 -15.02 -0.19
C LYS A 221 20.61 -14.64 -1.60
N ASN A 222 21.34 -13.85 -2.39
CA ASN A 222 20.90 -13.35 -3.70
C ASN A 222 19.55 -12.61 -3.66
N ILE A 223 19.23 -11.93 -2.57
CA ILE A 223 18.00 -11.17 -2.45
C ILE A 223 18.05 -9.88 -3.29
N SER A 224 16.88 -9.41 -3.70
CA SER A 224 16.69 -8.12 -4.35
C SER A 224 15.94 -7.17 -3.43
N PHE A 225 16.40 -5.91 -3.33
CA PHE A 225 15.73 -4.84 -2.58
C PHE A 225 15.18 -3.79 -3.54
N TYR A 226 13.90 -3.44 -3.38
CA TYR A 226 13.21 -2.45 -4.18
C TYR A 226 12.52 -1.42 -3.29
N GLY A 227 12.93 -0.14 -3.40
CA GLY A 227 12.15 0.97 -2.87
C GLY A 227 10.91 1.23 -3.76
N ILE A 228 9.74 1.21 -3.16
CA ILE A 228 8.46 1.38 -3.85
C ILE A 228 7.91 2.77 -3.56
N LEU A 229 8.06 3.66 -4.50
CA LEU A 229 7.57 5.03 -4.43
C LEU A 229 6.54 5.24 -5.56
N LEU A 230 5.24 5.21 -5.22
CA LEU A 230 4.17 5.39 -6.21
C LEU A 230 4.27 6.74 -6.93
N ASP A 231 4.76 7.77 -6.24
CA ASP A 231 4.95 9.11 -6.82
C ASP A 231 5.77 9.07 -8.13
N ASN A 232 6.72 8.14 -8.24
CA ASN A 232 7.55 7.97 -9.43
C ASN A 232 6.73 7.61 -10.68
N ILE A 233 5.51 7.11 -10.53
CA ILE A 233 4.64 6.79 -11.68
C ILE A 233 4.27 8.04 -12.47
N PHE A 234 4.09 9.19 -11.79
CA PHE A 234 3.72 10.45 -12.45
C PHE A 234 4.80 10.99 -13.38
N PHE A 235 6.06 10.69 -13.06
CA PHE A 235 7.25 11.10 -13.83
C PHE A 235 7.81 9.99 -14.71
N SER A 236 7.19 8.82 -14.67
CA SER A 236 7.66 7.65 -15.43
C SER A 236 7.31 7.74 -16.92
N LYS A 237 7.99 6.92 -17.73
CA LYS A 237 7.68 6.80 -19.17
C LYS A 237 6.24 6.33 -19.35
N LEU A 238 5.58 6.82 -20.41
CA LEU A 238 4.17 6.50 -20.74
C LEU A 238 3.87 5.01 -20.67
N LYS A 239 4.78 4.17 -21.16
CA LYS A 239 4.61 2.70 -21.11
C LYS A 239 4.39 2.14 -19.70
N HIS A 240 5.00 2.72 -18.67
CA HIS A 240 4.81 2.28 -17.29
C HIS A 240 3.45 2.71 -16.74
N LYS A 241 3.01 3.93 -17.09
CA LYS A 241 1.65 4.41 -16.73
C LYS A 241 0.59 3.54 -17.38
N VAL A 242 0.70 3.27 -18.68
CA VAL A 242 -0.22 2.39 -19.42
C VAL A 242 -0.22 0.98 -18.84
N SER A 243 0.95 0.43 -18.49
CA SER A 243 1.05 -0.88 -17.85
C SER A 243 0.29 -0.94 -16.52
N LEU A 244 0.43 0.10 -15.68
CA LEU A 244 -0.30 0.19 -14.41
C LEU A 244 -1.80 0.33 -14.63
N ILE A 245 -2.22 1.24 -15.54
CA ILE A 245 -3.64 1.47 -15.84
C ILE A 245 -4.29 0.15 -16.28
N ASN A 246 -3.65 -0.58 -17.19
CA ASN A 246 -4.16 -1.83 -17.70
C ASN A 246 -4.20 -2.93 -16.62
N ALA A 247 -3.17 -3.01 -15.76
CA ALA A 247 -3.13 -4.00 -14.68
C ALA A 247 -4.26 -3.79 -13.66
N VAL A 248 -4.50 -2.54 -13.26
CA VAL A 248 -5.62 -2.22 -12.36
C VAL A 248 -6.97 -2.47 -13.05
N LYS A 249 -7.13 -2.07 -14.32
CA LYS A 249 -8.34 -2.34 -15.10
C LYS A 249 -8.63 -3.83 -15.16
N GLU A 250 -7.65 -4.64 -15.52
CA GLU A 250 -7.77 -6.10 -15.57
C GLU A 250 -8.12 -6.70 -14.20
N GLY A 251 -7.51 -6.18 -13.13
CA GLY A 251 -7.82 -6.59 -11.75
C GLY A 251 -9.27 -6.28 -11.34
N LEU A 252 -9.81 -5.13 -11.78
CA LEU A 252 -11.22 -4.78 -11.58
C LEU A 252 -12.14 -5.75 -12.34
N GLU A 253 -11.87 -5.98 -13.62
CA GLU A 253 -12.67 -6.87 -14.50
C GLU A 253 -12.66 -8.32 -14.02
N LYS A 254 -11.53 -8.80 -13.51
CA LYS A 254 -11.36 -10.18 -13.01
C LYS A 254 -11.75 -10.38 -11.55
N GLY A 255 -12.10 -9.31 -10.81
CA GLY A 255 -12.47 -9.39 -9.40
C GLY A 255 -11.29 -9.62 -8.43
N ALA A 256 -10.05 -9.40 -8.87
CA ALA A 256 -8.87 -9.40 -8.02
C ALA A 256 -8.84 -8.17 -7.08
N ILE A 257 -9.40 -7.06 -7.55
CA ILE A 257 -9.54 -5.82 -6.79
C ILE A 257 -10.91 -5.81 -6.10
N LYS A 258 -10.89 -5.54 -4.79
CA LYS A 258 -12.10 -5.44 -3.96
C LYS A 258 -12.06 -4.15 -3.15
N PRO A 259 -13.22 -3.50 -2.91
CA PRO A 259 -13.30 -2.38 -1.97
C PRO A 259 -12.76 -2.77 -0.60
N LEU A 260 -12.09 -1.81 0.06
CA LEU A 260 -11.49 -2.05 1.36
C LEU A 260 -12.40 -1.56 2.49
N CYS A 261 -12.17 -2.09 3.70
CA CYS A 261 -12.72 -1.52 4.92
C CYS A 261 -12.34 -0.04 5.00
N ARG A 262 -13.27 0.80 5.43
CA ARG A 262 -13.09 2.25 5.48
C ARG A 262 -13.86 2.89 6.62
N LYS A 263 -13.39 4.06 7.05
CA LYS A 263 -14.14 4.99 7.89
C LYS A 263 -14.30 6.30 7.14
N VAL A 264 -15.56 6.73 6.98
CA VAL A 264 -15.90 7.95 6.28
C VAL A 264 -16.06 9.09 7.30
N PHE A 265 -15.61 10.27 6.94
CA PHE A 265 -15.79 11.53 7.65
C PHE A 265 -16.42 12.54 6.73
N GLU A 266 -17.27 13.40 7.27
CA GLU A 266 -17.83 14.51 6.52
C GLU A 266 -16.78 15.59 6.27
N ARG A 267 -17.07 16.49 5.32
CA ARG A 267 -16.12 17.52 4.92
C ARG A 267 -15.68 18.46 6.05
N ASP A 268 -16.54 18.79 6.96
CA ASP A 268 -16.29 19.64 8.13
C ASP A 268 -15.54 18.90 9.25
N GLU A 269 -15.43 17.57 9.16
CA GLU A 269 -14.68 16.72 10.08
C GLU A 269 -13.24 16.43 9.62
N ILE A 270 -12.69 17.15 8.64
CA ILE A 270 -11.37 16.87 8.05
C ILE A 270 -10.25 16.80 9.10
N GLU A 271 -10.26 17.69 10.09
CA GLU A 271 -9.27 17.66 11.18
C GLU A 271 -9.38 16.37 11.99
N ALA A 272 -10.59 15.92 12.31
CA ALA A 272 -10.84 14.68 13.02
C ALA A 272 -10.36 13.46 12.22
N ALA A 273 -10.54 13.45 10.90
CA ALA A 273 -10.05 12.42 10.01
C ALA A 273 -8.52 12.33 10.02
N PHE A 274 -7.81 13.47 9.93
CA PHE A 274 -6.35 13.52 10.04
C PHE A 274 -5.85 13.03 11.39
N ARG A 275 -6.45 13.49 12.48
CA ARG A 275 -6.10 13.04 13.84
C ARG A 275 -6.37 11.55 14.02
N TYR A 276 -7.50 11.06 13.54
CA TYR A 276 -7.82 9.63 13.61
C TYR A 276 -6.78 8.78 12.88
N MET A 277 -6.43 9.15 11.65
CA MET A 277 -5.41 8.43 10.88
C MET A 277 -4.03 8.49 11.54
N ALA A 278 -3.65 9.62 12.12
CA ALA A 278 -2.39 9.80 12.83
C ALA A 278 -2.23 8.87 14.04
N THR A 279 -3.33 8.40 14.66
CA THR A 279 -3.27 7.43 15.77
C THR A 279 -2.74 6.06 15.34
N GLY A 280 -2.78 5.72 14.05
CA GLY A 280 -2.45 4.39 13.53
C GLY A 280 -3.41 3.27 13.96
N LYS A 281 -4.54 3.63 14.62
CA LYS A 281 -5.55 2.65 15.10
C LYS A 281 -6.52 2.23 14.00
N HIS A 282 -6.63 3.00 12.92
CA HIS A 282 -7.55 2.73 11.83
C HIS A 282 -7.32 1.34 11.20
N ILE A 283 -8.41 0.79 10.65
CA ILE A 283 -8.43 -0.39 9.80
C ILE A 283 -8.86 0.07 8.40
N GLY A 284 -8.13 -0.33 7.36
CA GLY A 284 -8.42 0.03 5.99
C GLY A 284 -8.10 1.48 5.64
N LYS A 285 -9.05 2.18 5.03
CA LYS A 285 -8.92 3.56 4.54
C LYS A 285 -9.71 4.56 5.38
N VAL A 286 -9.27 5.81 5.32
CA VAL A 286 -9.97 6.97 5.89
C VAL A 286 -10.28 7.93 4.76
#